data_080348c32debd5d8e9ea0c03922a5fd1
#
_entry.id   080348c32debd5d8e9ea0c03922a5fd1
#
_cell.length_a   1.000
_cell.length_b   1.000
_cell.length_c   1.000
_cell.angle_alpha   90.00
_cell.angle_beta   90.00
_cell.angle_gamma   90.00
#
_symmetry.space_group_name_H-M   'P 1'
#
loop_
_entity.id
_entity.type
_entity.pdbx_description
1 polymer ?
#
loop_
_entity_poly.entity_id
_entity_poly.type
_entity_poly.pdbx_seq_one_letter_code
_entity_poly.pdbx_strand_id
1 'polypeptide(L)'
;HMDDYFYPYPNPGEDFPDHVSFAQYGRGYSNKADWRRDNVNVLIKEIHETVRECKPWVKFGVSPFGIYRNKKNDPNGSDTRGLQNYDDLYADVLMWINNGWVDYNIPQIYWEIGHPAADYDNLIHWWAKHAASRPLFIGQDVMRTVNKADARNPLQNQMPAKMKLQRSLPTVQGSCQWYAAEVGDNAGNYRTMLEKEYHRYPALIPESPFMDDKAPGKVKKVKMVWTYEGPVLFWTAPKAKDEMDKAVQYVVYRFDKKEKVNLDDASHIVAITRDHFYPLPYNDGKTKYQYVVTA
;
A
#
# COMPACT_ATOMS: atom_id res chain seq x y z
N HIS A 1 3.98 2.20 -10.34
CA HIS A 1 3.05 1.11 -9.97
C HIS A 1 2.58 0.38 -11.20
N MET A 2 2.53 -0.97 -11.15
CA MET A 2 1.97 -1.81 -12.20
C MET A 2 0.77 -2.60 -11.66
N ASP A 3 -0.21 -2.80 -12.54
CA ASP A 3 -1.36 -3.66 -12.32
C ASP A 3 -1.02 -5.14 -12.57
N ASP A 4 -1.98 -6.04 -12.66
CA ASP A 4 -1.81 -7.50 -12.75
C ASP A 4 -1.69 -8.06 -14.19
N TYR A 5 -1.63 -7.21 -15.20
CA TYR A 5 -1.55 -7.61 -16.61
C TYR A 5 -0.11 -7.93 -17.06
N PHE A 6 0.51 -8.92 -16.43
CA PHE A 6 1.86 -9.39 -16.80
C PHE A 6 1.82 -10.20 -18.10
N TYR A 7 0.93 -11.16 -18.18
CA TYR A 7 0.38 -11.74 -19.42
C TYR A 7 -1.13 -11.49 -19.43
N PRO A 8 -1.77 -11.46 -20.63
CA PRO A 8 -3.22 -11.34 -20.72
C PRO A 8 -3.92 -12.48 -19.98
N TYR A 9 -5.10 -12.21 -19.46
CA TYR A 9 -5.93 -13.26 -18.89
C TYR A 9 -6.21 -14.32 -19.96
N PRO A 10 -6.05 -15.60 -19.64
CA PRO A 10 -6.20 -16.67 -20.63
C PRO A 10 -7.66 -16.79 -21.09
N ASN A 11 -7.85 -16.90 -22.39
CA ASN A 11 -9.13 -17.31 -22.96
C ASN A 11 -9.26 -18.83 -22.87
N PRO A 12 -10.43 -19.39 -22.53
CA PRO A 12 -10.63 -20.82 -22.49
C PRO A 12 -10.28 -21.51 -23.83
N GLY A 13 -9.32 -22.44 -23.80
CA GLY A 13 -8.92 -23.21 -24.97
C GLY A 13 -7.94 -22.51 -25.93
N GLU A 14 -7.53 -21.28 -25.61
CA GLU A 14 -6.57 -20.53 -26.43
C GLU A 14 -5.24 -20.34 -25.67
N ASP A 15 -4.12 -20.60 -26.37
CA ASP A 15 -2.80 -20.23 -25.86
C ASP A 15 -2.40 -18.86 -26.40
N PHE A 16 -1.64 -18.10 -25.61
CA PHE A 16 -1.11 -16.82 -26.06
C PHE A 16 -0.21 -17.05 -27.31
N PRO A 17 -0.35 -16.23 -28.38
CA PRO A 17 0.25 -16.52 -29.69
C PRO A 17 1.74 -16.14 -29.78
N ASP A 18 2.57 -16.60 -28.83
CA ASP A 18 4.00 -16.31 -28.73
C ASP A 18 4.90 -17.48 -29.18
N HIS A 19 4.35 -18.47 -29.88
CA HIS A 19 5.10 -19.66 -30.32
C HIS A 19 6.30 -19.34 -31.23
N VAL A 20 6.19 -18.31 -32.07
CA VAL A 20 7.29 -17.84 -32.94
C VAL A 20 8.40 -17.23 -32.10
N SER A 21 8.04 -16.38 -31.15
CA SER A 21 8.99 -15.74 -30.22
C SER A 21 9.69 -16.80 -29.36
N PHE A 22 8.94 -17.78 -28.85
CA PHE A 22 9.51 -18.87 -28.08
C PHE A 22 10.49 -19.73 -28.92
N ALA A 23 10.14 -20.04 -30.18
CA ALA A 23 11.03 -20.77 -31.08
C ALA A 23 12.34 -20.00 -31.33
N GLN A 24 12.28 -18.67 -31.38
CA GLN A 24 13.44 -17.82 -31.64
C GLN A 24 14.29 -17.56 -30.39
N TYR A 25 13.65 -17.27 -29.24
CA TYR A 25 14.29 -16.77 -28.02
C TYR A 25 14.22 -17.73 -26.82
N GLY A 26 13.43 -18.80 -26.90
CA GLY A 26 13.23 -19.76 -25.81
C GLY A 26 14.36 -20.79 -25.62
N ARG A 27 15.50 -20.63 -26.32
CA ARG A 27 16.63 -21.56 -26.21
C ARG A 27 17.15 -21.58 -24.77
N GLY A 28 17.25 -22.79 -24.19
CA GLY A 28 17.68 -22.99 -22.81
C GLY A 28 16.54 -23.17 -21.81
N TYR A 29 15.30 -22.94 -22.23
CA TYR A 29 14.13 -23.24 -21.39
C TYR A 29 13.53 -24.61 -21.74
N SER A 30 13.18 -25.37 -20.70
CA SER A 30 12.57 -26.69 -20.85
C SER A 30 11.12 -26.64 -21.34
N ASN A 31 10.44 -25.52 -21.06
CA ASN A 31 9.06 -25.29 -21.49
C ASN A 31 8.75 -23.79 -21.64
N LYS A 32 7.66 -23.50 -22.33
CA LYS A 32 7.23 -22.14 -22.65
C LYS A 32 6.78 -21.34 -21.41
N ALA A 33 6.22 -21.99 -20.40
CA ALA A 33 5.77 -21.34 -19.18
C ALA A 33 6.95 -20.75 -18.38
N ASP A 34 8.07 -21.47 -18.28
CA ASP A 34 9.27 -20.97 -17.59
C ASP A 34 9.89 -19.80 -18.36
N TRP A 35 9.94 -19.89 -19.69
CA TRP A 35 10.38 -18.77 -20.53
C TRP A 35 9.51 -17.53 -20.36
N ARG A 36 8.19 -17.68 -20.33
CA ARG A 36 7.26 -16.56 -20.08
C ARG A 36 7.50 -15.92 -18.72
N ARG A 37 7.64 -16.72 -17.66
CA ARG A 37 7.94 -16.21 -16.31
C ARG A 37 9.27 -15.47 -16.26
N ASP A 38 10.29 -16.02 -16.90
CA ASP A 38 11.60 -15.37 -16.92
C ASP A 38 11.56 -14.03 -17.66
N ASN A 39 10.85 -13.93 -18.79
CA ASN A 39 10.65 -12.67 -19.49
C ASN A 39 9.99 -11.60 -18.58
N VAL A 40 8.96 -11.99 -17.82
CA VAL A 40 8.33 -11.08 -16.86
C VAL A 40 9.26 -10.74 -15.71
N ASN A 41 10.01 -11.71 -15.18
CA ASN A 41 10.99 -11.47 -14.12
C ASN A 41 12.09 -10.49 -14.56
N VAL A 42 12.62 -10.65 -15.77
CA VAL A 42 13.60 -9.73 -16.35
C VAL A 42 13.01 -8.32 -16.47
N LEU A 43 11.79 -8.18 -17.00
CA LEU A 43 11.11 -6.89 -17.10
C LEU A 43 10.97 -6.19 -15.74
N ILE A 44 10.49 -6.89 -14.71
CA ILE A 44 10.30 -6.33 -13.36
C ILE A 44 11.65 -5.91 -12.76
N LYS A 45 12.69 -6.74 -12.93
CA LYS A 45 14.03 -6.43 -12.47
C LYS A 45 14.59 -5.18 -13.17
N GLU A 46 14.50 -5.09 -14.49
CA GLU A 46 14.99 -3.93 -15.27
C GLU A 46 14.25 -2.65 -14.89
N ILE A 47 12.94 -2.70 -14.68
CA ILE A 47 12.17 -1.54 -14.18
C ILE A 47 12.69 -1.10 -12.82
N HIS A 48 12.88 -2.04 -11.89
CA HIS A 48 13.43 -1.74 -10.56
C HIS A 48 14.80 -1.06 -10.65
N GLU A 49 15.73 -1.65 -11.40
CA GLU A 49 17.10 -1.14 -11.58
C GLU A 49 17.08 0.26 -12.20
N THR A 50 16.27 0.48 -13.25
CA THR A 50 16.10 1.78 -13.90
C THR A 50 15.54 2.83 -12.95
N VAL A 51 14.53 2.49 -12.15
CA VAL A 51 13.97 3.41 -11.14
C VAL A 51 15.01 3.77 -10.10
N ARG A 52 15.81 2.80 -9.63
CA ARG A 52 16.89 3.04 -8.66
C ARG A 52 18.00 3.94 -9.22
N GLU A 53 18.37 3.73 -10.47
CA GLU A 53 19.36 4.55 -11.14
C GLU A 53 18.90 6.00 -11.34
N CYS A 54 17.67 6.18 -11.83
CA CYS A 54 17.14 7.49 -12.18
C CYS A 54 16.68 8.30 -10.96
N LYS A 55 15.96 7.66 -10.03
CA LYS A 55 15.32 8.31 -8.85
C LYS A 55 15.24 7.32 -7.68
N PRO A 56 16.31 7.15 -6.91
CA PRO A 56 16.40 6.14 -5.84
C PRO A 56 15.33 6.29 -4.75
N TRP A 57 14.74 7.48 -4.58
CA TRP A 57 13.65 7.73 -3.62
C TRP A 57 12.25 7.33 -4.12
N VAL A 58 12.09 6.94 -5.39
CA VAL A 58 10.79 6.51 -5.94
C VAL A 58 10.56 5.05 -5.61
N LYS A 59 9.42 4.76 -5.00
CA LYS A 59 8.99 3.38 -4.71
C LYS A 59 8.36 2.76 -5.95
N PHE A 60 8.77 1.54 -6.28
CA PHE A 60 8.17 0.72 -7.31
C PHE A 60 7.39 -0.45 -6.69
N GLY A 61 6.14 -0.65 -7.06
CA GLY A 61 5.31 -1.74 -6.55
C GLY A 61 4.31 -2.26 -7.56
N VAL A 62 3.72 -3.39 -7.21
CA VAL A 62 2.77 -4.11 -8.07
C VAL A 62 1.47 -4.40 -7.35
N SER A 63 0.38 -4.52 -8.13
CA SER A 63 -0.93 -4.94 -7.66
C SER A 63 -1.33 -6.24 -8.38
N PRO A 64 -0.74 -7.39 -7.98
CA PRO A 64 -0.96 -8.65 -8.67
C PRO A 64 -2.37 -9.19 -8.40
N PHE A 65 -2.81 -10.13 -9.22
CA PHE A 65 -4.02 -10.90 -8.97
C PHE A 65 -4.03 -11.52 -7.56
N GLY A 66 -5.19 -11.66 -6.94
CA GLY A 66 -5.29 -12.02 -5.53
C GLY A 66 -4.81 -13.43 -5.16
N ILE A 67 -4.68 -14.34 -6.11
CA ILE A 67 -4.19 -15.70 -5.91
C ILE A 67 -2.80 -15.87 -6.53
N TYR A 68 -1.79 -16.15 -5.72
CA TYR A 68 -0.46 -16.48 -6.25
C TYR A 68 -0.45 -17.86 -6.90
N ARG A 69 -0.74 -18.91 -6.15
CA ARG A 69 -0.96 -20.29 -6.60
C ARG A 69 -2.02 -20.97 -5.74
N ASN A 70 -2.80 -21.85 -6.34
CA ASN A 70 -3.73 -22.70 -5.62
C ASN A 70 -3.00 -23.84 -4.92
N LYS A 71 -3.44 -24.23 -3.74
CA LYS A 71 -2.86 -25.35 -2.96
C LYS A 71 -2.84 -26.66 -3.74
N LYS A 72 -3.77 -26.84 -4.69
CA LYS A 72 -3.78 -28.00 -5.59
C LYS A 72 -2.55 -28.07 -6.48
N ASN A 73 -2.01 -26.92 -6.89
CA ASN A 73 -0.87 -26.82 -7.81
C ASN A 73 0.47 -26.69 -7.06
N ASP A 74 0.43 -26.16 -5.85
CA ASP A 74 1.58 -25.99 -4.99
C ASP A 74 1.18 -26.21 -3.52
N PRO A 75 1.80 -27.12 -2.75
CA PRO A 75 1.48 -27.33 -1.34
C PRO A 75 1.57 -26.07 -0.48
N ASN A 76 2.40 -25.09 -0.88
CA ASN A 76 2.55 -23.80 -0.22
C ASN A 76 1.55 -22.74 -0.73
N GLY A 77 0.74 -23.07 -1.74
CA GLY A 77 -0.29 -22.20 -2.27
C GLY A 77 -1.44 -21.93 -1.30
N SER A 78 -2.27 -20.98 -1.62
CA SER A 78 -3.49 -20.67 -0.86
C SER A 78 -4.57 -21.73 -1.08
N ASP A 79 -5.45 -21.93 -0.11
CA ASP A 79 -6.62 -22.81 -0.26
C ASP A 79 -7.68 -22.14 -1.13
N THR A 80 -7.42 -22.12 -2.42
CA THR A 80 -8.19 -21.42 -3.44
C THR A 80 -8.37 -22.27 -4.69
N ARG A 81 -9.31 -21.86 -5.54
CA ARG A 81 -9.62 -22.47 -6.84
C ARG A 81 -9.94 -21.38 -7.84
N GLY A 82 -8.93 -20.80 -8.47
CA GLY A 82 -9.09 -19.73 -9.44
C GLY A 82 -7.85 -19.52 -10.28
N LEU A 83 -7.89 -18.50 -11.11
CA LEU A 83 -6.73 -18.03 -11.89
C LEU A 83 -5.57 -17.68 -10.94
N GLN A 84 -4.33 -17.91 -11.39
CA GLN A 84 -3.13 -17.82 -10.57
C GLN A 84 -2.10 -16.89 -11.22
N ASN A 85 -1.42 -16.11 -10.41
CA ASN A 85 -0.31 -15.29 -10.90
C ASN A 85 0.78 -16.13 -11.56
N TYR A 86 1.27 -17.16 -10.84
CA TYR A 86 2.44 -17.94 -11.26
C TYR A 86 2.17 -18.81 -12.49
N ASP A 87 1.05 -19.54 -12.50
CA ASP A 87 0.77 -20.54 -13.53
C ASP A 87 0.04 -19.95 -14.75
N ASP A 88 -0.85 -18.96 -14.55
CA ASP A 88 -1.73 -18.44 -15.61
C ASP A 88 -1.28 -17.08 -16.15
N LEU A 89 -0.73 -16.22 -15.29
CA LEU A 89 -0.24 -14.87 -15.65
C LEU A 89 1.30 -14.81 -15.75
N TYR A 90 1.99 -15.92 -15.51
CA TYR A 90 3.44 -16.06 -15.54
C TYR A 90 4.17 -15.02 -14.67
N ALA A 91 3.58 -14.67 -13.55
CA ALA A 91 4.05 -13.65 -12.62
C ALA A 91 4.56 -14.29 -11.32
N ASP A 92 5.88 -14.35 -11.14
CA ASP A 92 6.51 -14.86 -9.93
C ASP A 92 6.67 -13.76 -8.87
N VAL A 93 5.53 -13.29 -8.36
CA VAL A 93 5.46 -12.18 -7.39
C VAL A 93 6.29 -12.46 -6.14
N LEU A 94 6.33 -13.70 -5.65
CA LEU A 94 7.14 -14.03 -4.48
C LEU A 94 8.64 -13.90 -4.76
N MET A 95 9.10 -14.27 -5.96
CA MET A 95 10.48 -14.02 -6.37
C MET A 95 10.81 -12.53 -6.34
N TRP A 96 9.92 -11.69 -6.86
CA TRP A 96 10.15 -10.23 -6.89
C TRP A 96 10.23 -9.61 -5.49
N ILE A 97 9.33 -10.04 -4.59
CA ILE A 97 9.33 -9.60 -3.19
C ILE A 97 10.62 -10.05 -2.49
N ASN A 98 10.99 -11.33 -2.61
CA ASN A 98 12.16 -11.90 -1.93
C ASN A 98 13.48 -11.34 -2.44
N ASN A 99 13.59 -11.04 -3.74
CA ASN A 99 14.77 -10.39 -4.32
C ASN A 99 14.78 -8.87 -4.15
N GLY A 100 13.72 -8.28 -3.62
CA GLY A 100 13.62 -6.84 -3.41
C GLY A 100 13.43 -6.03 -4.69
N TRP A 101 12.92 -6.63 -5.77
CA TRP A 101 12.64 -5.95 -7.03
C TRP A 101 11.37 -5.12 -6.98
N VAL A 102 10.55 -5.31 -5.98
CA VAL A 102 9.40 -4.45 -5.66
C VAL A 102 9.52 -3.90 -4.24
N ASP A 103 9.09 -2.67 -4.04
CA ASP A 103 9.17 -1.96 -2.76
C ASP A 103 7.91 -2.12 -1.93
N TYR A 104 6.81 -2.51 -2.55
CA TYR A 104 5.55 -2.85 -1.90
C TYR A 104 4.70 -3.74 -2.79
N ASN A 105 3.75 -4.46 -2.18
CA ASN A 105 2.85 -5.36 -2.88
C ASN A 105 1.40 -5.07 -2.47
N ILE A 106 0.47 -5.08 -3.46
CA ILE A 106 -0.96 -4.81 -3.26
C ILE A 106 -1.79 -5.92 -3.94
N PRO A 107 -1.81 -7.16 -3.44
CA PRO A 107 -2.60 -8.21 -4.05
C PRO A 107 -4.09 -7.86 -4.06
N GLN A 108 -4.76 -8.07 -5.19
CA GLN A 108 -6.16 -7.76 -5.44
C GLN A 108 -7.07 -8.85 -4.87
N ILE A 109 -7.24 -8.89 -3.54
CA ILE A 109 -8.13 -9.87 -2.91
C ILE A 109 -9.57 -9.34 -2.83
N TYR A 110 -10.18 -9.17 -4.01
CA TYR A 110 -11.45 -8.47 -4.19
C TYR A 110 -12.69 -9.24 -3.72
N TRP A 111 -12.55 -10.50 -3.36
CA TRP A 111 -13.66 -11.35 -2.96
C TRP A 111 -14.18 -11.02 -1.56
N GLU A 112 -15.35 -11.54 -1.27
CA GLU A 112 -15.96 -11.49 0.06
C GLU A 112 -15.32 -12.50 1.02
N ILE A 113 -15.44 -12.25 2.31
CA ILE A 113 -15.18 -13.26 3.35
C ILE A 113 -16.21 -14.37 3.16
N GLY A 114 -15.76 -15.61 3.11
CA GLY A 114 -16.62 -16.79 2.88
C GLY A 114 -16.79 -17.15 1.41
N HIS A 115 -16.09 -16.47 0.46
CA HIS A 115 -16.16 -16.84 -0.95
C HIS A 115 -15.65 -18.27 -1.18
N PRO A 116 -16.42 -19.17 -1.84
CA PRO A 116 -16.14 -20.60 -1.85
C PRO A 116 -14.87 -20.99 -2.62
N ALA A 117 -14.38 -20.15 -3.53
CA ALA A 117 -13.20 -20.42 -4.34
C ALA A 117 -12.00 -19.51 -4.01
N ALA A 118 -12.21 -18.38 -3.35
CA ALA A 118 -11.20 -17.37 -3.07
C ALA A 118 -11.58 -16.57 -1.83
N ASP A 119 -11.67 -17.24 -0.66
CA ASP A 119 -12.04 -16.59 0.59
C ASP A 119 -11.05 -15.50 0.96
N TYR A 120 -11.55 -14.30 1.20
CA TYR A 120 -10.76 -13.15 1.62
C TYR A 120 -9.96 -13.43 2.89
N ASP A 121 -10.55 -14.10 3.88
CA ASP A 121 -9.89 -14.44 5.14
C ASP A 121 -8.68 -15.37 4.90
N ASN A 122 -8.84 -16.38 4.07
CA ASN A 122 -7.75 -17.27 3.67
C ASN A 122 -6.63 -16.50 2.94
N LEU A 123 -7.00 -15.67 1.97
CA LEU A 123 -6.05 -14.95 1.13
C LEU A 123 -5.25 -13.89 1.90
N ILE A 124 -5.89 -13.12 2.79
CA ILE A 124 -5.17 -12.09 3.56
C ILE A 124 -4.13 -12.72 4.50
N HIS A 125 -4.46 -13.85 5.14
CA HIS A 125 -3.52 -14.57 5.98
C HIS A 125 -2.37 -15.17 5.16
N TRP A 126 -2.69 -15.70 3.98
CA TRP A 126 -1.67 -16.24 3.08
C TRP A 126 -0.69 -15.15 2.64
N TRP A 127 -1.17 -14.02 2.16
CA TRP A 127 -0.31 -12.90 1.75
C TRP A 127 0.46 -12.30 2.92
N ALA A 128 -0.15 -12.17 4.10
CA ALA A 128 0.53 -11.68 5.29
C ALA A 128 1.72 -12.56 5.69
N LYS A 129 1.59 -13.88 5.55
CA LYS A 129 2.68 -14.84 5.78
C LYS A 129 3.82 -14.71 4.76
N HIS A 130 3.52 -14.28 3.53
CA HIS A 130 4.48 -14.21 2.42
C HIS A 130 4.93 -12.78 2.07
N ALA A 131 4.65 -11.81 2.92
CA ALA A 131 5.01 -10.40 2.69
C ALA A 131 6.53 -10.15 2.73
N ALA A 132 7.31 -11.06 3.31
CA ALA A 132 8.73 -10.89 3.57
C ALA A 132 9.02 -9.55 4.30
N SER A 133 10.01 -8.79 3.86
CA SER A 133 10.35 -7.47 4.44
C SER A 133 9.74 -6.29 3.67
N ARG A 134 8.77 -6.56 2.79
CA ARG A 134 8.15 -5.51 1.98
C ARG A 134 6.77 -5.14 2.51
N PRO A 135 6.41 -3.84 2.53
CA PRO A 135 5.06 -3.39 2.87
C PRO A 135 3.99 -4.14 2.06
N LEU A 136 3.03 -4.72 2.77
CA LEU A 136 1.86 -5.34 2.19
C LEU A 136 0.65 -4.43 2.39
N PHE A 137 0.00 -4.05 1.30
CA PHE A 137 -1.29 -3.39 1.30
C PHE A 137 -2.33 -4.34 0.69
N ILE A 138 -3.56 -4.22 1.09
CA ILE A 138 -4.62 -5.09 0.58
C ILE A 138 -5.44 -4.36 -0.48
N GLY A 139 -5.42 -4.87 -1.71
CA GLY A 139 -6.33 -4.45 -2.77
C GLY A 139 -7.75 -4.90 -2.44
N GLN A 140 -8.68 -3.96 -2.33
CA GLN A 140 -10.04 -4.19 -1.86
C GLN A 140 -11.07 -3.59 -2.81
N ASP A 141 -12.02 -4.41 -3.24
CA ASP A 141 -13.16 -3.98 -4.05
C ASP A 141 -14.24 -3.36 -3.13
N VAL A 142 -14.58 -2.11 -3.39
CA VAL A 142 -15.54 -1.33 -2.60
C VAL A 142 -16.93 -1.93 -2.72
N MET A 143 -17.41 -2.15 -3.95
CA MET A 143 -18.80 -2.62 -4.19
C MET A 143 -19.03 -4.04 -3.67
N ARG A 144 -18.05 -4.95 -3.86
CA ARG A 144 -18.15 -6.30 -3.30
C ARG A 144 -18.13 -6.29 -1.77
N THR A 145 -17.39 -5.36 -1.18
CA THR A 145 -17.32 -5.22 0.28
C THR A 145 -18.64 -4.77 0.90
N VAL A 146 -19.36 -3.84 0.25
CA VAL A 146 -20.63 -3.30 0.82
C VAL A 146 -21.88 -4.05 0.37
N ASN A 147 -21.83 -4.78 -0.77
CA ASN A 147 -22.99 -5.41 -1.37
C ASN A 147 -23.01 -6.95 -1.25
N LYS A 148 -21.92 -7.57 -0.79
CA LYS A 148 -21.85 -9.02 -0.63
C LYS A 148 -22.04 -9.43 0.82
N ALA A 149 -22.95 -10.35 1.06
CA ALA A 149 -23.11 -11.00 2.35
C ALA A 149 -22.05 -12.10 2.52
N ASP A 150 -21.46 -12.16 3.69
CA ASP A 150 -20.70 -13.33 4.12
C ASP A 150 -21.69 -14.47 4.43
N ALA A 151 -21.44 -15.66 3.91
CA ALA A 151 -22.28 -16.83 4.21
C ALA A 151 -22.35 -17.15 5.72
N ARG A 152 -21.32 -16.76 6.48
CA ARG A 152 -21.23 -16.94 7.94
C ARG A 152 -21.71 -15.72 8.72
N ASN A 153 -21.90 -14.59 8.05
CA ASN A 153 -22.36 -13.33 8.63
C ASN A 153 -23.35 -12.66 7.65
N PRO A 154 -24.65 -12.69 7.94
CA PRO A 154 -25.69 -12.19 7.03
C PRO A 154 -25.68 -10.66 6.84
N LEU A 155 -24.79 -9.92 7.50
CA LEU A 155 -24.61 -8.50 7.24
C LEU A 155 -24.08 -8.28 5.82
N GLN A 156 -24.75 -7.45 5.04
CA GLN A 156 -24.34 -7.17 3.66
C GLN A 156 -22.97 -6.46 3.58
N ASN A 157 -22.72 -5.56 4.54
CA ASN A 157 -21.48 -4.79 4.58
C ASN A 157 -20.39 -5.53 5.36
N GLN A 158 -19.36 -6.00 4.65
CA GLN A 158 -18.23 -6.71 5.26
C GLN A 158 -17.06 -5.81 5.66
N MET A 159 -17.16 -4.50 5.47
CA MET A 159 -16.09 -3.57 5.78
C MET A 159 -15.59 -3.69 7.24
N PRO A 160 -16.46 -3.76 8.27
CA PRO A 160 -15.99 -3.94 9.64
C PRO A 160 -15.14 -5.19 9.84
N ALA A 161 -15.57 -6.32 9.28
CA ALA A 161 -14.85 -7.58 9.39
C ALA A 161 -13.51 -7.55 8.65
N LYS A 162 -13.48 -7.03 7.41
CA LYS A 162 -12.25 -6.88 6.61
C LYS A 162 -11.26 -5.94 7.28
N MET A 163 -11.70 -4.79 7.79
CA MET A 163 -10.84 -3.84 8.51
C MET A 163 -10.28 -4.42 9.81
N LYS A 164 -11.08 -5.21 10.53
CA LYS A 164 -10.60 -5.94 11.71
C LYS A 164 -9.50 -6.94 11.35
N LEU A 165 -9.68 -7.72 10.28
CA LEU A 165 -8.66 -8.65 9.78
C LEU A 165 -7.38 -7.92 9.39
N GLN A 166 -7.46 -6.87 8.58
CA GLN A 166 -6.29 -6.08 8.18
C GLN A 166 -5.49 -5.57 9.39
N ARG A 167 -6.18 -5.04 10.40
CA ARG A 167 -5.54 -4.49 11.61
C ARG A 167 -5.01 -5.54 12.58
N SER A 168 -5.49 -6.77 12.49
CA SER A 168 -4.98 -7.88 13.32
C SER A 168 -3.67 -8.48 12.80
N LEU A 169 -3.27 -8.15 11.57
CA LEU A 169 -2.10 -8.71 10.90
C LEU A 169 -0.99 -7.63 10.80
N PRO A 170 0.07 -7.73 11.61
CA PRO A 170 1.12 -6.69 11.68
C PRO A 170 1.85 -6.42 10.36
N THR A 171 1.89 -7.39 9.45
CA THR A 171 2.50 -7.25 8.12
C THR A 171 1.63 -6.47 7.14
N VAL A 172 0.32 -6.35 7.41
CA VAL A 172 -0.61 -5.55 6.60
C VAL A 172 -0.55 -4.10 7.04
N GLN A 173 -0.02 -3.24 6.19
CA GLN A 173 0.24 -1.83 6.52
C GLN A 173 -0.82 -0.86 5.99
N GLY A 174 -1.82 -1.37 5.31
CA GLY A 174 -2.93 -0.57 4.80
C GLY A 174 -3.72 -1.26 3.71
N SER A 175 -4.54 -0.48 3.02
CA SER A 175 -5.37 -0.98 1.91
C SER A 175 -5.43 0.00 0.74
N CYS A 176 -5.61 -0.55 -0.46
CA CYS A 176 -5.87 0.17 -1.68
C CYS A 176 -7.30 -0.11 -2.11
N GLN A 177 -8.10 0.95 -2.27
CA GLN A 177 -9.52 0.83 -2.56
C GLN A 177 -9.77 0.83 -4.08
N TRP A 178 -10.40 -0.18 -4.60
CA TRP A 178 -10.86 -0.29 -5.97
C TRP A 178 -12.38 -0.05 -5.99
N TYR A 179 -12.88 1.02 -6.63
CA TYR A 179 -12.08 2.06 -7.22
C TYR A 179 -12.49 3.44 -6.66
N ALA A 180 -11.71 4.47 -6.96
CA ALA A 180 -11.83 5.78 -6.31
C ALA A 180 -13.21 6.45 -6.45
N ALA A 181 -13.90 6.28 -7.60
CA ALA A 181 -15.22 6.87 -7.81
C ALA A 181 -16.24 6.32 -6.81
N GLU A 182 -16.24 5.00 -6.54
CA GLU A 182 -17.18 4.38 -5.58
C GLU A 182 -16.96 4.86 -4.15
N VAL A 183 -15.69 5.16 -3.78
CA VAL A 183 -15.37 5.81 -2.51
C VAL A 183 -15.88 7.26 -2.54
N GLY A 184 -15.63 7.99 -3.64
CA GLY A 184 -16.09 9.37 -3.85
C GLY A 184 -17.61 9.50 -3.76
N ASP A 185 -18.34 8.58 -4.38
CA ASP A 185 -19.79 8.51 -4.38
C ASP A 185 -20.38 7.97 -3.06
N ASN A 186 -19.52 7.58 -2.13
CA ASN A 186 -19.90 7.02 -0.83
C ASN A 186 -20.79 5.77 -0.94
N ALA A 187 -20.49 4.90 -1.89
CA ALA A 187 -21.24 3.65 -2.11
C ALA A 187 -21.37 2.85 -0.81
N GLY A 188 -22.60 2.46 -0.44
CA GLY A 188 -22.87 1.73 0.80
C GLY A 188 -22.33 2.37 2.09
N ASN A 189 -22.19 3.71 2.13
CA ASN A 189 -21.57 4.47 3.20
C ASN A 189 -20.07 4.21 3.42
N TYR A 190 -19.37 3.67 2.42
CA TYR A 190 -17.96 3.26 2.53
C TYR A 190 -17.05 4.39 2.99
N ARG A 191 -17.09 5.56 2.29
CA ARG A 191 -16.31 6.73 2.68
C ARG A 191 -16.65 7.21 4.09
N THR A 192 -17.94 7.27 4.43
CA THR A 192 -18.38 7.71 5.76
C THR A 192 -17.80 6.82 6.86
N MET A 193 -17.75 5.50 6.65
CA MET A 193 -17.16 4.56 7.60
C MET A 193 -15.64 4.71 7.68
N LEU A 194 -14.95 4.91 6.54
CA LEU A 194 -13.51 5.21 6.55
C LEU A 194 -13.21 6.47 7.39
N GLU A 195 -13.89 7.58 7.11
CA GLU A 195 -13.64 8.86 7.75
C GLU A 195 -13.96 8.86 9.25
N LYS A 196 -15.06 8.22 9.65
CA LYS A 196 -15.55 8.28 11.03
C LYS A 196 -15.00 7.19 11.95
N GLU A 197 -14.65 6.03 11.40
CA GLU A 197 -14.32 4.86 12.20
C GLU A 197 -12.88 4.39 12.00
N TYR A 198 -12.45 4.20 10.74
CA TYR A 198 -11.20 3.50 10.45
C TYR A 198 -10.03 4.42 10.14
N HIS A 199 -10.25 5.51 9.40
CA HIS A 199 -9.23 6.50 9.02
C HIS A 199 -9.56 7.87 9.61
N ARG A 200 -10.03 7.88 10.86
CA ARG A 200 -10.43 9.09 11.57
C ARG A 200 -9.29 10.10 11.74
N TYR A 201 -8.09 9.62 11.86
CA TYR A 201 -6.88 10.42 12.00
C TYR A 201 -5.95 10.22 10.81
N PRO A 202 -5.11 11.20 10.48
CA PRO A 202 -4.07 11.05 9.47
C PRO A 202 -3.13 9.89 9.82
N ALA A 203 -2.65 9.18 8.81
CA ALA A 203 -1.65 8.14 8.95
C ALA A 203 -0.35 8.53 8.25
N LEU A 204 0.77 8.21 8.85
CA LEU A 204 2.07 8.35 8.21
C LEU A 204 2.26 7.22 7.20
N ILE A 205 3.02 7.51 6.14
CA ILE A 205 3.42 6.47 5.18
C ILE A 205 4.35 5.50 5.91
N PRO A 206 4.18 4.17 5.73
CA PRO A 206 5.05 3.18 6.33
C PRO A 206 6.53 3.39 5.96
N GLU A 207 7.40 3.18 6.92
CA GLU A 207 8.84 3.24 6.71
C GLU A 207 9.31 2.22 5.67
N SER A 208 10.39 2.55 4.98
CA SER A 208 11.01 1.70 3.97
C SER A 208 12.51 1.59 4.22
N PRO A 209 12.91 0.95 5.34
CA PRO A 209 14.32 0.90 5.77
C PRO A 209 15.23 0.18 4.77
N PHE A 210 14.67 -0.64 3.89
CA PHE A 210 15.40 -1.29 2.80
C PHE A 210 15.80 -0.31 1.66
N MET A 211 15.25 0.90 1.63
CA MET A 211 15.62 1.96 0.68
C MET A 211 16.60 2.94 1.34
N ASP A 212 16.26 3.42 2.52
CA ASP A 212 17.06 4.28 3.38
C ASP A 212 16.59 4.12 4.83
N ASP A 213 17.50 3.79 5.73
CA ASP A 213 17.24 3.59 7.16
C ASP A 213 17.53 4.83 8.01
N LYS A 214 17.92 5.94 7.37
CA LYS A 214 18.26 7.18 8.04
C LYS A 214 17.09 8.14 8.09
N ALA A 215 16.68 8.49 9.31
CA ALA A 215 15.69 9.53 9.48
C ALA A 215 16.26 10.91 9.07
N PRO A 216 15.44 11.80 8.47
CA PRO A 216 15.81 13.18 8.25
C PRO A 216 16.25 13.87 9.54
N GLY A 217 17.07 14.89 9.43
CA GLY A 217 17.47 15.70 10.58
C GLY A 217 16.29 16.44 11.22
N LYS A 218 16.44 16.88 12.48
CA LYS A 218 15.40 17.65 13.17
C LYS A 218 15.16 19.00 12.48
N VAL A 219 13.88 19.39 12.37
CA VAL A 219 13.50 20.74 11.96
C VAL A 219 14.11 21.80 12.88
N LYS A 220 14.37 22.99 12.34
CA LYS A 220 15.03 24.07 13.07
C LYS A 220 14.17 25.33 13.08
N LYS A 221 14.44 26.22 14.04
CA LYS A 221 13.85 27.56 14.14
C LYS A 221 12.31 27.54 14.09
N VAL A 222 11.68 26.57 14.77
CA VAL A 222 10.21 26.55 14.91
C VAL A 222 9.79 27.80 15.69
N LYS A 223 8.97 28.65 15.07
CA LYS A 223 8.49 29.89 15.67
C LYS A 223 7.09 30.27 15.19
N MET A 224 6.30 30.86 16.05
CA MET A 224 5.03 31.48 15.70
C MET A 224 5.25 32.94 15.33
N VAL A 225 4.59 33.38 14.27
CA VAL A 225 4.57 34.77 13.80
C VAL A 225 3.13 35.18 13.53
N TRP A 226 2.74 36.40 13.98
CA TRP A 226 1.47 36.99 13.60
C TRP A 226 1.56 37.62 12.22
N THR A 227 0.65 37.24 11.34
CA THR A 227 0.49 37.78 9.98
C THR A 227 -0.86 38.51 9.86
N TYR A 228 -1.14 39.09 8.71
CA TYR A 228 -2.46 39.72 8.43
C TYR A 228 -3.60 38.67 8.49
N GLU A 229 -3.32 37.42 8.18
CA GLU A 229 -4.29 36.32 8.18
C GLU A 229 -4.37 35.60 9.53
N GLY A 230 -3.57 36.02 10.51
CA GLY A 230 -3.52 35.38 11.83
C GLY A 230 -2.19 34.75 12.19
N PRO A 231 -2.13 33.95 13.26
CA PRO A 231 -0.90 33.35 13.72
C PRO A 231 -0.49 32.17 12.81
N VAL A 232 0.78 32.15 12.43
CA VAL A 232 1.36 31.11 11.57
C VAL A 232 2.60 30.53 12.23
N LEU A 233 2.71 29.21 12.25
CA LEU A 233 3.88 28.49 12.68
C LEU A 233 4.82 28.32 11.48
N PHE A 234 6.08 28.76 11.62
CA PHE A 234 7.13 28.59 10.61
C PHE A 234 8.25 27.72 11.14
N TRP A 235 8.93 27.02 10.24
CA TRP A 235 10.14 26.28 10.54
C TRP A 235 11.13 26.28 9.38
N THR A 236 12.34 25.84 9.65
CA THR A 236 13.39 25.67 8.65
C THR A 236 13.66 24.17 8.48
N ALA A 237 13.74 23.74 7.23
CA ALA A 237 14.13 22.37 6.90
C ALA A 237 15.49 21.99 7.53
N PRO A 238 15.69 20.74 7.91
CA PRO A 238 17.00 20.24 8.26
C PRO A 238 17.93 20.31 7.04
N LYS A 239 19.24 20.38 7.30
CA LYS A 239 20.21 20.23 6.22
C LYS A 239 20.25 18.77 5.79
N ALA A 240 20.20 18.52 4.50
CA ALA A 240 20.39 17.22 3.87
C ALA A 240 21.81 17.12 3.30
N LYS A 241 22.38 15.92 3.27
CA LYS A 241 23.67 15.64 2.62
C LYS A 241 23.49 15.34 1.14
N ASP A 242 22.41 14.65 0.82
CA ASP A 242 22.02 14.26 -0.52
C ASP A 242 20.48 14.25 -0.66
N GLU A 243 19.97 13.82 -1.79
CA GLU A 243 18.51 13.79 -2.06
C GLU A 243 17.75 12.79 -1.18
N MET A 244 18.39 11.70 -0.73
CA MET A 244 17.73 10.70 0.13
C MET A 244 17.57 11.22 1.56
N ASP A 245 18.55 11.99 2.08
CA ASP A 245 18.49 12.63 3.40
C ASP A 245 17.49 13.82 3.44
N LYS A 246 16.92 14.24 2.32
CA LYS A 246 16.10 15.44 2.22
C LYS A 246 14.73 15.25 2.85
N ALA A 247 14.41 16.09 3.83
CA ALA A 247 13.05 16.15 4.36
C ALA A 247 12.09 16.71 3.29
N VAL A 248 11.14 15.90 2.84
CA VAL A 248 10.16 16.24 1.80
C VAL A 248 8.74 16.40 2.36
N GLN A 249 8.55 16.00 3.60
CA GLN A 249 7.28 16.08 4.31
C GLN A 249 7.51 16.44 5.77
N TYR A 250 6.59 17.20 6.34
CA TYR A 250 6.59 17.61 7.75
C TYR A 250 5.29 17.24 8.39
N VAL A 251 5.36 16.78 9.63
CA VAL A 251 4.18 16.46 10.44
C VAL A 251 4.05 17.50 11.54
N VAL A 252 2.92 18.15 11.61
CA VAL A 252 2.58 19.13 12.65
C VAL A 252 1.66 18.47 13.65
N TYR A 253 2.10 18.39 14.90
CA TYR A 253 1.33 17.89 16.04
C TYR A 253 0.87 19.04 16.91
N ARG A 254 -0.31 18.89 17.50
CA ARG A 254 -0.88 19.82 18.49
C ARG A 254 -1.28 19.08 19.77
N PHE A 255 -0.79 19.56 20.89
CA PHE A 255 -1.10 19.06 22.22
C PHE A 255 -1.65 20.17 23.09
N ASP A 256 -2.44 19.86 24.12
CA ASP A 256 -2.79 20.83 25.15
C ASP A 256 -1.52 21.25 25.93
N LYS A 257 -1.50 22.49 26.43
CA LYS A 257 -0.29 23.10 27.02
C LYS A 257 0.37 22.25 28.12
N LYS A 258 -0.40 21.47 28.87
CA LYS A 258 0.10 20.63 29.98
C LYS A 258 0.17 19.15 29.63
N GLU A 259 -0.22 18.80 28.43
CA GLU A 259 -0.25 17.43 27.96
C GLU A 259 1.17 16.92 27.67
N LYS A 260 1.43 15.66 28.02
CA LYS A 260 2.70 15.00 27.66
C LYS A 260 2.72 14.72 26.16
N VAL A 261 3.77 15.15 25.50
CA VAL A 261 3.96 14.88 24.05
C VAL A 261 4.06 13.37 23.82
N ASN A 262 3.17 12.87 22.97
CA ASN A 262 3.20 11.51 22.43
C ASN A 262 3.04 11.58 20.91
N LEU A 263 4.12 11.36 20.18
CA LEU A 263 4.13 11.44 18.70
C LEU A 263 3.57 10.18 18.05
N ASP A 264 3.36 9.09 18.81
CA ASP A 264 2.77 7.86 18.31
C ASP A 264 1.23 7.92 18.25
N ASP A 265 0.64 8.96 18.87
CA ASP A 265 -0.80 9.17 18.83
C ASP A 265 -1.20 10.07 17.65
N ALA A 266 -1.71 9.44 16.61
CA ALA A 266 -2.14 10.13 15.39
C ALA A 266 -3.27 11.16 15.61
N SER A 267 -3.99 11.10 16.74
CA SER A 267 -5.04 12.08 17.07
C SER A 267 -4.51 13.50 17.26
N HIS A 268 -3.22 13.65 17.53
CA HIS A 268 -2.53 14.92 17.66
C HIS A 268 -2.00 15.49 16.34
N ILE A 269 -2.02 14.73 15.25
CA ILE A 269 -1.60 15.20 13.92
C ILE A 269 -2.64 16.19 13.41
N VAL A 270 -2.24 17.44 13.20
CA VAL A 270 -3.11 18.49 12.66
C VAL A 270 -2.77 18.83 11.21
N ALA A 271 -1.57 18.47 10.74
CA ALA A 271 -1.21 18.57 9.33
C ALA A 271 -0.05 17.63 8.97
N ILE A 272 -0.08 17.14 7.73
CA ILE A 272 1.04 16.55 7.01
C ILE A 272 1.23 17.42 5.78
N THR A 273 2.37 18.12 5.65
CA THR A 273 2.58 19.13 4.61
C THR A 273 3.99 19.08 4.04
N ARG A 274 4.15 19.63 2.84
CA ARG A 274 5.47 19.90 2.23
C ARG A 274 5.93 21.34 2.45
N ASP A 275 5.03 22.19 2.92
CA ASP A 275 5.31 23.59 3.23
C ASP A 275 6.16 23.70 4.49
N HIS A 276 6.82 24.86 4.66
CA HIS A 276 7.60 25.17 5.86
C HIS A 276 6.81 26.07 6.82
N PHE A 277 5.48 26.04 6.74
CA PHE A 277 4.58 26.80 7.59
C PHE A 277 3.25 26.05 7.78
N TYR A 278 2.56 26.43 8.83
CA TYR A 278 1.20 25.95 9.14
C TYR A 278 0.39 27.08 9.78
N PRO A 279 -0.75 27.49 9.19
CA PRO A 279 -1.66 28.46 9.80
C PRO A 279 -2.26 27.90 11.10
N LEU A 280 -2.11 28.63 12.18
CA LEU A 280 -2.65 28.20 13.47
C LEU A 280 -4.10 28.67 13.62
N PRO A 281 -5.01 27.84 14.16
CA PRO A 281 -6.36 28.26 14.44
C PRO A 281 -6.34 29.37 15.51
N TYR A 282 -7.00 30.50 15.23
CA TYR A 282 -7.16 31.56 16.19
C TYR A 282 -8.39 31.30 17.09
N ASN A 283 -8.20 31.31 18.39
CA ASN A 283 -9.21 31.00 19.38
C ASN A 283 -9.33 32.07 20.49
N ASP A 284 -9.05 33.32 20.16
CA ASP A 284 -9.07 34.47 21.10
C ASP A 284 -8.16 34.27 22.33
N GLY A 285 -7.14 33.44 22.22
CA GLY A 285 -6.21 33.11 23.30
C GLY A 285 -6.82 32.30 24.45
N LYS A 286 -8.03 31.78 24.27
CA LYS A 286 -8.74 30.99 25.29
C LYS A 286 -8.07 29.64 25.59
N THR A 287 -7.52 29.01 24.57
CA THR A 287 -6.81 27.72 24.72
C THR A 287 -5.36 27.90 24.31
N LYS A 288 -4.45 27.43 25.16
CA LYS A 288 -3.01 27.44 24.88
C LYS A 288 -2.58 26.03 24.46
N TYR A 289 -2.03 25.93 23.28
CA TYR A 289 -1.48 24.70 22.73
C TYR A 289 0.04 24.72 22.71
N GLN A 290 0.63 23.55 22.70
CA GLN A 290 2.01 23.35 22.28
C GLN A 290 2.03 22.62 20.93
N TYR A 291 2.93 23.02 20.06
CA TYR A 291 3.09 22.43 18.75
C TYR A 291 4.45 21.76 18.63
N VAL A 292 4.48 20.61 17.99
CA VAL A 292 5.72 19.90 17.62
C VAL A 292 5.71 19.71 16.12
N VAL A 293 6.85 19.95 15.49
CA VAL A 293 7.03 19.71 14.06
C VAL A 293 8.16 18.71 13.87
N THR A 294 7.90 17.65 13.14
CA THR A 294 8.88 16.64 12.74
C THR A 294 9.08 16.65 11.23
N ALA A 295 10.17 16.07 10.75
CA ALA A 295 10.44 15.84 9.34
C ALA A 295 10.47 14.33 9.06
#